data_1ae10f5876538667463ca4b6eb95a655
#
_entry.id   1ae10f5876538667463ca4b6eb95a655
#
_cell.length_a   1.000
_cell.length_b   1.000
_cell.length_c   1.000
_cell.angle_alpha   90.00
_cell.angle_beta   90.00
_cell.angle_gamma   90.00
#
_symmetry.space_group_name_H-M   'P 1'
#
loop_
_entity.id
_entity.type
_entity.pdbx_description
1 polymer ?
#
loop_
_entity_poly.entity_id
_entity_poly.type
_entity_poly.pdbx_seq_one_letter_code
_entity_poly.pdbx_strand_id
1 'polypeptide(L)'
;MASEKLLFNNDGLSLTNIKKYILPLFSLENATVSMIKFKDTDKQRAVFKVETQSNSYCLKKVYYNEENLLFVYSAMEWLYRNNLNVPRLIPSKNNSRFVLFNSMIFILTPWIDGDKCDFDNPTHINLSCQTLGKIHKVSKNFFPIEGSTERKG
;
A
#
# COMPACT_ATOMS: atom_id res chain seq x y z
N MET A 1 -16.61 -10.37 -16.75
CA MET A 1 -17.82 -10.64 -15.93
C MET A 1 -17.58 -11.47 -14.67
N ALA A 2 -16.64 -12.40 -14.67
CA ALA A 2 -16.30 -13.18 -13.44
C ALA A 2 -15.58 -12.38 -12.35
N SER A 3 -14.86 -11.31 -12.69
CA SER A 3 -14.10 -10.49 -11.75
C SER A 3 -14.94 -9.51 -10.93
N GLU A 4 -16.07 -9.07 -11.42
CA GLU A 4 -16.96 -8.17 -10.64
C GLU A 4 -17.72 -8.89 -9.52
N LYS A 5 -18.08 -10.15 -9.75
CA LYS A 5 -18.82 -10.94 -8.75
C LYS A 5 -18.02 -11.25 -7.48
N LEU A 6 -16.68 -11.29 -7.58
CA LEU A 6 -15.78 -11.55 -6.45
C LEU A 6 -15.56 -10.35 -5.51
N LEU A 7 -15.97 -9.14 -5.97
CA LEU A 7 -15.82 -7.92 -5.19
C LEU A 7 -17.04 -7.59 -4.32
N PHE A 8 -18.13 -8.33 -4.49
CA PHE A 8 -19.34 -8.18 -3.69
C PHE A 8 -19.25 -8.98 -2.39
N ASN A 9 -18.40 -8.53 -1.49
CA ASN A 9 -18.49 -8.92 -0.09
C ASN A 9 -19.54 -8.06 0.60
N ASN A 10 -20.04 -8.52 1.71
CA ASN A 10 -20.95 -7.78 2.61
C ASN A 10 -20.40 -6.40 3.03
N ASP A 11 -19.10 -6.13 2.81
CA ASP A 11 -18.39 -4.90 3.18
C ASP A 11 -18.47 -3.78 2.13
N GLY A 12 -19.13 -4.02 0.98
CA GLY A 12 -19.28 -3.02 -0.07
C GLY A 12 -18.00 -2.70 -0.86
N LEU A 13 -17.02 -3.61 -0.87
CA LEU A 13 -15.81 -3.47 -1.67
C LEU A 13 -16.11 -3.76 -3.15
N SER A 14 -16.28 -2.70 -3.95
CA SER A 14 -16.50 -2.78 -5.39
C SER A 14 -15.73 -1.67 -6.11
N LEU A 15 -15.43 -1.86 -7.40
CA LEU A 15 -14.79 -0.80 -8.21
C LEU A 15 -15.65 0.46 -8.27
N THR A 16 -16.97 0.30 -8.31
CA THR A 16 -17.92 1.42 -8.27
C THR A 16 -17.81 2.21 -6.96
N ASN A 17 -17.76 1.52 -5.81
CA ASN A 17 -17.62 2.17 -4.51
C ASN A 17 -16.23 2.83 -4.35
N ILE A 18 -15.17 2.19 -4.85
CA ILE A 18 -13.83 2.78 -4.86
C ILE A 18 -13.84 4.09 -5.65
N LYS A 19 -14.38 4.09 -6.87
CA LYS A 19 -14.48 5.31 -7.69
C LYS A 19 -15.30 6.40 -7.03
N LYS A 20 -16.43 6.04 -6.45
CA LYS A 20 -17.40 6.99 -5.90
C LYS A 20 -16.99 7.57 -4.55
N TYR A 21 -16.39 6.77 -3.69
CA TYR A 21 -16.20 7.14 -2.28
C TYR A 21 -14.73 7.24 -1.84
N ILE A 22 -13.80 6.52 -2.51
CA ILE A 22 -12.41 6.46 -2.07
C ILE A 22 -11.52 7.35 -2.93
N LEU A 23 -11.58 7.25 -4.25
CA LEU A 23 -10.74 8.06 -5.14
C LEU A 23 -10.93 9.58 -4.95
N PRO A 24 -12.15 10.10 -4.69
CA PRO A 24 -12.33 11.53 -4.40
C PRO A 24 -11.62 12.02 -3.14
N LEU A 25 -11.35 11.13 -2.18
CA LEU A 25 -10.60 11.48 -0.97
C LEU A 25 -9.10 11.67 -1.23
N PHE A 26 -8.62 11.21 -2.38
CA PHE A 26 -7.26 11.41 -2.85
C PHE A 26 -7.17 12.41 -4.03
N SER A 27 -8.27 13.11 -4.35
CA SER A 27 -8.38 14.01 -5.52
C SER A 27 -8.14 13.27 -6.87
N LEU A 28 -8.66 12.04 -6.96
CA LEU A 28 -8.51 11.15 -8.11
C LEU A 28 -9.86 10.78 -8.75
N GLU A 29 -10.83 11.69 -8.72
CA GLU A 29 -12.21 11.48 -9.18
C GLU A 29 -12.29 11.00 -10.64
N ASN A 30 -11.38 11.51 -11.49
CA ASN A 30 -11.34 11.24 -12.91
C ASN A 30 -10.41 10.08 -13.29
N ALA A 31 -9.82 9.40 -12.31
CA ALA A 31 -8.92 8.30 -12.58
C ALA A 31 -9.67 7.02 -12.97
N THR A 32 -9.02 6.20 -13.77
CA THR A 32 -9.46 4.82 -14.00
C THR A 32 -8.92 3.93 -12.88
N VAL A 33 -9.67 2.89 -12.53
CA VAL A 33 -9.26 1.92 -11.52
C VAL A 33 -9.48 0.51 -12.03
N SER A 34 -8.46 -0.33 -11.85
CA SER A 34 -8.51 -1.75 -12.17
C SER A 34 -8.01 -2.58 -10.98
N MET A 35 -8.60 -3.75 -10.80
CA MET A 35 -8.17 -4.67 -9.75
C MET A 35 -6.98 -5.48 -10.23
N ILE A 36 -5.89 -5.46 -9.46
CA ILE A 36 -4.69 -6.26 -9.75
C ILE A 36 -4.68 -7.56 -8.96
N LYS A 37 -5.08 -7.50 -7.68
CA LYS A 37 -5.06 -8.67 -6.81
C LYS A 37 -6.12 -8.56 -5.73
N PHE A 38 -6.79 -9.68 -5.51
CA PHE A 38 -7.70 -9.86 -4.38
C PHE A 38 -7.36 -11.18 -3.68
N LYS A 39 -7.35 -11.17 -2.35
CA LYS A 39 -7.28 -12.37 -1.53
C LYS A 39 -8.44 -12.35 -0.55
N ASP A 40 -9.35 -13.30 -0.74
CA ASP A 40 -10.44 -13.57 0.17
C ASP A 40 -9.98 -14.62 1.18
N THR A 41 -9.37 -14.14 2.25
CA THR A 41 -8.92 -14.92 3.41
C THR A 41 -9.30 -14.11 4.65
N ASP A 42 -9.11 -14.65 5.84
CA ASP A 42 -9.33 -13.94 7.12
C ASP A 42 -8.63 -12.58 7.19
N LYS A 43 -7.61 -12.39 6.34
CA LYS A 43 -6.87 -11.15 6.15
C LYS A 43 -7.13 -10.59 4.76
N GLN A 44 -8.38 -10.23 4.46
CA GLN A 44 -8.76 -9.69 3.14
C GLN A 44 -7.85 -8.54 2.68
N ARG A 45 -7.22 -8.73 1.53
CA ARG A 45 -6.36 -7.75 0.88
C ARG A 45 -6.85 -7.50 -0.53
N ALA A 46 -6.86 -6.25 -0.92
CA ALA A 46 -7.10 -5.89 -2.31
C ALA A 46 -6.05 -4.87 -2.78
N VAL A 47 -5.61 -5.02 -4.00
CA VAL A 47 -4.66 -4.12 -4.66
C VAL A 47 -5.28 -3.67 -5.98
N PHE A 48 -5.35 -2.37 -6.16
CA PHE A 48 -5.89 -1.73 -7.35
C PHE A 48 -4.82 -0.84 -7.99
N LYS A 49 -4.78 -0.84 -9.32
CA LYS A 49 -4.06 0.16 -10.08
C LYS A 49 -5.00 1.32 -10.38
N VAL A 50 -4.57 2.52 -10.08
CA VAL A 50 -5.31 3.76 -10.32
C VAL A 50 -4.50 4.59 -11.30
N GLU A 51 -5.09 4.95 -12.44
CA GLU A 51 -4.39 5.62 -13.52
C GLU A 51 -5.07 6.95 -13.86
N THR A 52 -4.27 7.99 -13.91
CA THR A 52 -4.63 9.30 -14.45
C THR A 52 -3.98 9.49 -15.83
N GLN A 53 -4.18 10.62 -16.46
CA GLN A 53 -3.52 10.93 -17.74
C GLN A 53 -1.98 10.99 -17.62
N SER A 54 -1.44 11.31 -16.44
CA SER A 54 -0.02 11.56 -16.23
C SER A 54 0.66 10.63 -15.24
N ASN A 55 -0.07 9.98 -14.37
CA ASN A 55 0.49 9.19 -13.27
C ASN A 55 -0.29 7.92 -13.01
N SER A 56 0.41 6.93 -12.45
CA SER A 56 -0.20 5.70 -11.95
C SER A 56 0.07 5.54 -10.46
N TYR A 57 -0.91 4.97 -9.75
CA TYR A 57 -0.88 4.77 -8.31
C TYR A 57 -1.30 3.35 -7.94
N CYS A 58 -0.88 2.93 -6.76
CA CYS A 58 -1.30 1.67 -6.16
C CYS A 58 -2.19 1.97 -4.95
N LEU A 59 -3.48 1.68 -5.07
CA LEU A 59 -4.42 1.73 -3.97
C LEU A 59 -4.53 0.35 -3.33
N LYS A 60 -4.33 0.29 -2.02
CA LYS A 60 -4.39 -0.97 -1.26
C LYS A 60 -5.44 -0.89 -0.17
N LYS A 61 -6.34 -1.87 -0.12
CA LYS A 61 -7.07 -2.21 1.10
C LYS A 61 -6.14 -3.00 2.00
N VAL A 62 -5.86 -2.51 3.19
CA VAL A 62 -5.05 -3.21 4.18
C VAL A 62 -5.96 -3.93 5.19
N TYR A 63 -5.42 -4.93 5.90
CA TYR A 63 -6.17 -5.78 6.82
C TYR A 63 -5.82 -5.54 8.29
N TYR A 64 -4.83 -4.71 8.55
CA TYR A 64 -4.41 -4.34 9.89
C TYR A 64 -5.08 -3.03 10.33
N ASN A 65 -5.12 -2.79 11.63
CA ASN A 65 -5.73 -1.61 12.24
C ASN A 65 -4.87 -0.35 12.09
N GLU A 66 -5.39 0.78 12.57
CA GLU A 66 -4.71 2.07 12.47
C GLU A 66 -3.39 2.13 13.23
N GLU A 67 -3.30 1.55 14.42
CA GLU A 67 -2.07 1.53 15.23
C GLU A 67 -0.94 0.78 14.51
N ASN A 68 -1.26 -0.37 13.91
CA ASN A 68 -0.30 -1.10 13.08
C ASN A 68 0.05 -0.33 11.79
N LEU A 69 -0.90 0.42 11.23
CA LEU A 69 -0.62 1.28 10.07
C LEU A 69 0.36 2.40 10.44
N LEU A 70 0.22 3.03 11.60
CA LEU A 70 1.16 4.04 12.08
C LEU A 70 2.57 3.47 12.22
N PHE A 71 2.71 2.24 12.69
CA PHE A 71 4.01 1.56 12.74
C PHE A 71 4.60 1.36 11.34
N VAL A 72 3.80 0.82 10.40
CA VAL A 72 4.22 0.63 9.00
C VAL A 72 4.61 1.96 8.35
N TYR A 73 3.80 3.00 8.55
CA TYR A 73 4.09 4.34 8.07
C TYR A 73 5.41 4.88 8.62
N SER A 74 5.64 4.75 9.94
CA SER A 74 6.88 5.17 10.58
C SER A 74 8.10 4.48 9.96
N ALA A 75 8.00 3.17 9.74
CA ALA A 75 9.07 2.39 9.13
C ALA A 75 9.36 2.83 7.69
N MET A 76 8.31 3.06 6.89
CA MET A 76 8.47 3.53 5.51
C MET A 76 9.14 4.91 5.45
N GLU A 77 8.69 5.86 6.27
CA GLU A 77 9.30 7.21 6.35
C GLU A 77 10.75 7.16 6.88
N TRP A 78 11.02 6.30 7.86
CA TRP A 78 12.38 6.10 8.37
C TRP A 78 13.32 5.58 7.28
N LEU A 79 12.92 4.54 6.57
CA LEU A 79 13.71 3.96 5.49
C LEU A 79 13.93 4.99 4.36
N TYR A 80 12.91 5.73 3.97
CA TYR A 80 13.02 6.78 2.97
C TYR A 80 14.01 7.87 3.38
N ARG A 81 13.93 8.37 4.63
CA ARG A 81 14.85 9.39 5.16
C ARG A 81 16.29 8.90 5.24
N ASN A 82 16.49 7.59 5.30
CA ASN A 82 17.82 6.97 5.25
C ASN A 82 18.22 6.52 3.83
N ASN A 83 17.65 7.15 2.79
CA ASN A 83 17.98 6.95 1.38
C ASN A 83 17.73 5.51 0.88
N LEU A 84 16.75 4.81 1.43
CA LEU A 84 16.26 3.57 0.83
C LEU A 84 15.08 3.86 -0.11
N ASN A 85 15.09 3.17 -1.25
CA ASN A 85 14.03 3.27 -2.24
C ASN A 85 12.80 2.47 -1.76
N VAL A 86 11.92 3.13 -1.03
CA VAL A 86 10.65 2.57 -0.55
C VAL A 86 9.48 3.44 -1.02
N PRO A 87 8.32 2.84 -1.32
CA PRO A 87 7.14 3.62 -1.67
C PRO A 87 6.69 4.44 -0.45
N ARG A 88 6.32 5.70 -0.68
CA ARG A 88 5.75 6.56 0.37
C ARG A 88 4.23 6.59 0.27
N LEU A 89 3.56 6.73 1.41
CA LEU A 89 2.13 6.96 1.44
C LEU A 89 1.81 8.36 0.90
N ILE A 90 0.92 8.39 -0.09
CA ILE A 90 0.37 9.64 -0.63
C ILE A 90 -0.76 10.06 0.30
N PRO A 91 -0.73 11.28 0.84
CA PRO A 91 -1.77 11.75 1.73
C PRO A 91 -3.08 11.99 0.98
N SER A 92 -4.18 11.82 1.69
CA SER A 92 -5.49 12.25 1.22
C SER A 92 -5.57 13.77 1.14
N LYS A 93 -6.62 14.31 0.51
CA LYS A 93 -6.89 15.75 0.45
C LYS A 93 -6.98 16.44 1.83
N ASN A 94 -7.29 15.69 2.87
CA ASN A 94 -7.32 16.17 4.26
C ASN A 94 -5.99 15.91 5.00
N ASN A 95 -4.92 15.64 4.27
CA ASN A 95 -3.58 15.33 4.79
C ASN A 95 -3.53 14.09 5.70
N SER A 96 -4.50 13.19 5.61
CA SER A 96 -4.45 11.89 6.27
C SER A 96 -3.62 10.89 5.45
N ARG A 97 -2.91 10.00 6.12
CA ARG A 97 -2.09 8.96 5.48
C ARG A 97 -2.89 7.75 5.01
N PHE A 98 -4.15 7.69 5.35
CA PHE A 98 -5.07 6.65 4.94
C PHE A 98 -6.49 7.21 4.87
N VAL A 99 -7.40 6.45 4.29
CA VAL A 99 -8.84 6.74 4.30
C VAL A 99 -9.60 5.55 4.83
N LEU A 100 -10.70 5.82 5.53
CA LEU A 100 -11.63 4.84 6.05
C LEU A 100 -12.89 4.83 5.21
N PHE A 101 -13.34 3.64 4.84
CA PHE A 101 -14.64 3.43 4.21
C PHE A 101 -15.21 2.08 4.67
N ASN A 102 -16.38 2.09 5.28
CA ASN A 102 -17.04 0.88 5.85
C ASN A 102 -16.08 0.04 6.72
N SER A 103 -15.37 0.68 7.64
CA SER A 103 -14.35 0.05 8.51
C SER A 103 -13.15 -0.55 7.78
N MET A 104 -13.04 -0.34 6.47
CA MET A 104 -11.89 -0.73 5.67
C MET A 104 -10.88 0.41 5.58
N ILE A 105 -9.60 0.09 5.75
CA ILE A 105 -8.51 1.04 5.63
C ILE A 105 -7.90 0.94 4.24
N PHE A 106 -7.78 2.09 3.57
CA PHE A 106 -7.14 2.23 2.26
C PHE A 106 -5.94 3.16 2.33
N ILE A 107 -4.84 2.74 1.70
CA ILE A 107 -3.62 3.53 1.53
C ILE A 107 -3.31 3.68 0.04
N LEU A 108 -2.72 4.81 -0.31
CA LEU A 108 -2.27 5.12 -1.67
C LEU A 108 -0.76 5.28 -1.70
N THR A 109 -0.11 4.67 -2.67
CA THR A 109 1.32 4.86 -2.96
C THR A 109 1.52 5.12 -4.46
N PRO A 110 2.65 5.68 -4.90
CA PRO A 110 2.99 5.65 -6.30
C PRO A 110 3.00 4.22 -6.83
N TRP A 111 2.62 4.05 -8.08
CA TRP A 111 2.83 2.78 -8.78
C TRP A 111 4.32 2.64 -9.09
N ILE A 112 4.89 1.49 -8.80
CA ILE A 112 6.29 1.18 -9.09
C ILE A 112 6.29 0.12 -10.19
N ASP A 113 6.83 0.48 -11.34
CA ASP A 113 7.09 -0.46 -12.42
C ASP A 113 8.33 -1.30 -12.09
N GLY A 114 8.30 -2.55 -12.47
CA GLY A 114 9.41 -3.46 -12.26
C GLY A 114 8.97 -4.92 -12.28
N ASP A 115 9.95 -5.78 -12.45
CA ASP A 115 9.78 -7.22 -12.44
C ASP A 115 9.97 -7.81 -11.04
N LYS A 116 9.44 -9.00 -10.84
CA LYS A 116 9.72 -9.76 -9.62
C LYS A 116 11.19 -10.14 -9.57
N CYS A 117 11.74 -10.08 -8.36
CA CYS A 117 13.09 -10.61 -8.14
C CYS A 117 13.12 -12.10 -8.51
N ASP A 118 14.07 -12.44 -9.38
CA ASP A 118 14.37 -13.83 -9.73
C ASP A 118 15.51 -14.31 -8.83
N PHE A 119 15.21 -15.22 -7.94
CA PHE A 119 16.18 -15.75 -6.99
C PHE A 119 17.07 -16.86 -7.56
N ASP A 120 16.86 -17.26 -8.82
CA ASP A 120 17.81 -18.10 -9.56
C ASP A 120 18.90 -17.24 -10.26
N ASN A 121 18.71 -15.91 -10.30
CA ASN A 121 19.67 -14.98 -10.85
C ASN A 121 20.63 -14.44 -9.76
N PRO A 122 21.95 -14.74 -9.83
CA PRO A 122 22.92 -14.31 -8.82
C PRO A 122 22.97 -12.78 -8.63
N THR A 123 22.74 -12.00 -9.69
CA THR A 123 22.72 -10.53 -9.60
C THR A 123 21.54 -10.05 -8.76
N HIS A 124 20.35 -10.63 -8.94
CA HIS A 124 19.18 -10.30 -8.15
C HIS A 124 19.35 -10.68 -6.67
N ILE A 125 19.96 -11.86 -6.40
CA ILE A 125 20.29 -12.27 -5.03
C ILE A 125 21.22 -11.25 -4.38
N ASN A 126 22.33 -10.90 -5.07
CA ASN A 126 23.32 -9.97 -4.53
C ASN A 126 22.71 -8.59 -4.22
N LEU A 127 21.93 -8.03 -5.13
CA LEU A 127 21.23 -6.75 -4.92
C LEU A 127 20.23 -6.83 -3.77
N SER A 128 19.50 -7.93 -3.64
CA SER A 128 18.56 -8.16 -2.54
C SER A 128 19.27 -8.23 -1.20
N CYS A 129 20.39 -8.96 -1.12
CA CYS A 129 21.21 -9.05 0.10
C CYS A 129 21.81 -7.70 0.49
N GLN A 130 22.32 -6.93 -0.49
CA GLN A 130 22.83 -5.58 -0.23
C GLN A 130 21.73 -4.65 0.32
N THR A 131 20.54 -4.72 -0.26
CA THR A 131 19.38 -3.92 0.18
C THR A 131 18.97 -4.31 1.59
N LEU A 132 18.88 -5.60 1.89
CA LEU A 132 18.58 -6.10 3.23
C LEU A 132 19.62 -5.67 4.25
N GLY A 133 20.91 -5.72 3.91
CA GLY A 133 21.99 -5.24 4.77
C GLY A 133 21.89 -3.73 5.08
N LYS A 134 21.51 -2.92 4.08
CA LYS A 134 21.23 -1.49 4.30
C LYS A 134 20.03 -1.28 5.23
N ILE A 135 18.94 -2.01 5.02
CA ILE A 135 17.76 -1.97 5.90
C ILE A 135 18.16 -2.28 7.33
N HIS A 136 18.87 -3.39 7.58
CA HIS A 136 19.34 -3.78 8.92
C HIS A 136 20.21 -2.70 9.57
N LYS A 137 21.12 -2.10 8.80
CA LYS A 137 22.01 -1.05 9.31
C LYS A 137 21.22 0.16 9.79
N VAL A 138 20.25 0.65 9.04
CA VAL A 138 19.50 1.87 9.39
C VAL A 138 18.40 1.60 10.40
N SER A 139 17.92 0.36 10.52
CA SER A 139 16.86 -0.02 11.45
C SER A 139 17.32 -0.08 12.91
N LYS A 140 18.63 -0.12 13.18
CA LYS A 140 19.17 -0.19 14.56
C LYS A 140 18.68 0.94 15.47
N ASN A 141 18.44 2.12 14.92
CA ASN A 141 17.99 3.31 15.64
C ASN A 141 16.56 3.71 15.27
N PHE A 142 15.81 2.79 14.69
CA PHE A 142 14.41 3.06 14.32
C PHE A 142 13.57 3.29 15.57
N PHE A 143 12.81 4.38 15.54
CA PHE A 143 11.85 4.73 16.58
C PHE A 143 10.48 4.98 15.90
N PRO A 144 9.46 4.18 16.20
CA PRO A 144 8.14 4.37 15.62
C PRO A 144 7.46 5.59 16.23
N ILE A 145 6.47 6.14 15.50
CA ILE A 145 5.64 7.24 15.99
C ILE A 145 4.85 6.81 17.23
N GLU A 146 4.62 7.75 18.16
CA GLU A 146 3.80 7.51 19.33
C GLU A 146 2.38 7.04 18.96
N GLY A 147 1.82 6.14 19.73
CA GLY A 147 0.51 5.52 19.47
C GLY A 147 0.53 4.39 18.44
N SER A 148 1.70 4.05 17.92
CA SER A 148 1.82 2.89 17.03
C SER A 148 2.02 1.59 17.81
N THR A 149 1.52 0.51 17.27
CA THR A 149 1.72 -0.86 17.79
C THR A 149 2.52 -1.68 16.80
N GLU A 150 3.56 -2.34 17.28
CA GLU A 150 4.40 -3.22 16.48
C GLU A 150 3.55 -4.31 15.82
N ARG A 151 3.75 -4.45 14.52
CA ARG A 151 3.08 -5.48 13.76
C ARG A 151 3.85 -6.80 13.87
N LYS A 152 3.27 -7.74 14.60
CA LYS A 152 3.74 -9.13 14.60
C LYS A 152 3.31 -9.83 13.32
N GLY A 153 4.23 -10.52 12.68
CA GLY A 153 4.04 -11.22 11.41
C GLY A 153 3.04 -12.39 11.46
#